data_eceef9ea29fa7c05c2c8f3ff21da859a
#
_entry.id   eceef9ea29fa7c05c2c8f3ff21da859a
#
_cell.length_a   1.000
_cell.length_b   1.000
_cell.length_c   1.000
_cell.angle_alpha   90.00
_cell.angle_beta   90.00
_cell.angle_gamma   90.00
#
_symmetry.space_group_name_H-M   'P 1'
#
loop_
_entity.id
_entity.type
_entity.pdbx_description
1 polymer ?
#
loop_
_entity_poly.entity_id
_entity_poly.type
_entity_poly.pdbx_seq_one_letter_code
_entity_poly.pdbx_strand_id
1 'polypeptide(L)'
;MESVCFTGACPDMTREELTEMAEEKFEVKTSVTKDLDILVCADPNAGSSKLEKAKKNGTKVISYEEFLEMLDEDDDENYDDEEGLYTHAQAKQIMARLREAYGLEGARIKTTIAKKSLPMTASKFGGYPYWEKGAEYPHYDSEDEDEAKPFVLLAQINFAEVPPLPDYPTKGLLQIFTSSDDLYGMDYEDATKQELWRIVWHDDFSEEKAMSKRELRAMGVKSIVEALEEDNDALFPIEKEYALSFEKIVTIANPRLNVFEEYVRKAAKDLGLPVYEESALEMFGENDYNNFFESKIAQHQIGGFPFFCQGDQSREGDLLLFQMDSEMKKGICWGDLGVGNFFLSREDLKNLNFTNVLYNYDCD
;
A
#
# COMPACT_ATOMS: atom_id res chain seq x y z
N MET A 1 -22.45 -25.63 12.16
CA MET A 1 -21.51 -24.70 11.53
C MET A 1 -20.98 -25.43 10.32
N GLU A 2 -21.18 -24.87 9.12
CA GLU A 2 -20.64 -25.44 7.88
C GLU A 2 -19.13 -25.38 7.88
N SER A 3 -18.47 -26.30 7.20
CA SER A 3 -17.02 -26.36 7.13
C SER A 3 -16.51 -25.82 5.81
N VAL A 4 -15.43 -25.00 5.85
CA VAL A 4 -14.83 -24.38 4.69
C VAL A 4 -13.35 -24.72 4.56
N CYS A 5 -12.86 -24.84 3.33
CA CYS A 5 -11.44 -24.98 3.04
C CYS A 5 -11.06 -24.08 1.87
N PHE A 6 -9.91 -23.42 1.96
CA PHE A 6 -9.45 -22.49 0.95
C PHE A 6 -8.33 -23.09 0.08
N THR A 7 -8.33 -22.78 -1.24
CA THR A 7 -7.27 -23.18 -2.17
C THR A 7 -6.99 -22.07 -3.20
N GLY A 8 -5.70 -21.85 -3.52
CA GLY A 8 -5.26 -20.69 -4.30
C GLY A 8 -5.15 -19.42 -3.44
N ALA A 9 -4.75 -18.31 -4.05
CA ALA A 9 -4.69 -17.01 -3.39
C ALA A 9 -6.03 -16.28 -3.52
N CYS A 10 -6.48 -15.64 -2.45
CA CYS A 10 -7.56 -14.66 -2.54
C CYS A 10 -7.03 -13.40 -3.24
N PRO A 11 -7.75 -12.78 -4.18
CA PRO A 11 -7.32 -11.56 -4.84
C PRO A 11 -7.19 -10.35 -3.91
N ASP A 12 -8.06 -10.27 -2.90
CA ASP A 12 -8.31 -9.06 -2.12
C ASP A 12 -7.72 -9.08 -0.69
N MET A 13 -7.33 -10.27 -0.18
CA MET A 13 -6.81 -10.41 1.19
C MET A 13 -5.84 -11.59 1.35
N THR A 14 -5.12 -11.60 2.46
CA THR A 14 -4.22 -12.70 2.81
C THR A 14 -4.99 -13.93 3.29
N ARG A 15 -4.32 -15.07 3.31
CA ARG A 15 -4.91 -16.32 3.82
C ARG A 15 -5.25 -16.24 5.31
N GLU A 16 -4.46 -15.49 6.09
CA GLU A 16 -4.65 -15.34 7.53
C GLU A 16 -5.89 -14.48 7.79
N GLU A 17 -6.01 -13.32 7.16
CA GLU A 17 -7.18 -12.44 7.25
C GLU A 17 -8.47 -13.17 6.85
N LEU A 18 -8.46 -13.88 5.72
CA LEU A 18 -9.60 -14.65 5.27
C LEU A 18 -9.99 -15.77 6.25
N THR A 19 -9.00 -16.38 6.92
CA THR A 19 -9.24 -17.43 7.91
C THR A 19 -9.86 -16.84 9.16
N GLU A 20 -9.35 -15.73 9.68
CA GLU A 20 -9.91 -15.03 10.85
C GLU A 20 -11.38 -14.63 10.60
N MET A 21 -11.69 -14.05 9.45
CA MET A 21 -13.08 -13.70 9.08
C MET A 21 -13.98 -14.94 8.95
N ALA A 22 -13.47 -15.99 8.35
CA ALA A 22 -14.27 -17.21 8.15
C ALA A 22 -14.52 -17.99 9.45
N GLU A 23 -13.61 -17.94 10.44
CA GLU A 23 -13.75 -18.66 11.72
C GLU A 23 -14.91 -18.13 12.57
N GLU A 24 -15.40 -16.93 12.32
CA GLU A 24 -16.58 -16.38 13.00
C GLU A 24 -17.88 -17.13 12.62
N LYS A 25 -17.99 -17.59 11.36
CA LYS A 25 -19.20 -18.20 10.79
C LYS A 25 -19.03 -19.66 10.36
N PHE A 26 -17.81 -20.12 10.11
CA PHE A 26 -17.49 -21.43 9.54
C PHE A 26 -16.42 -22.18 10.34
N GLU A 27 -16.44 -23.51 10.25
CA GLU A 27 -15.31 -24.35 10.69
C GLU A 27 -14.22 -24.38 9.61
N VAL A 28 -13.11 -23.67 9.79
CA VAL A 28 -12.05 -23.62 8.78
C VAL A 28 -11.17 -24.88 8.81
N LYS A 29 -11.15 -25.63 7.72
CA LYS A 29 -10.36 -26.86 7.54
C LYS A 29 -9.15 -26.60 6.63
N THR A 30 -8.02 -27.22 6.95
CA THR A 30 -6.77 -27.08 6.16
C THR A 30 -6.70 -28.00 4.95
N SER A 31 -7.61 -28.99 4.87
CA SER A 31 -7.61 -29.99 3.81
C SER A 31 -9.01 -30.39 3.36
N VAL A 32 -9.15 -30.82 2.13
CA VAL A 32 -10.39 -31.35 1.58
C VAL A 32 -10.64 -32.75 2.14
N THR A 33 -11.62 -32.88 3.03
CA THR A 33 -12.09 -34.15 3.61
C THR A 33 -13.41 -34.56 2.96
N LYS A 34 -13.97 -35.73 3.33
CA LYS A 34 -15.26 -36.19 2.77
C LYS A 34 -16.45 -35.40 3.34
N ASP A 35 -16.27 -34.85 4.51
CA ASP A 35 -17.23 -34.07 5.30
C ASP A 35 -17.01 -32.57 5.16
N LEU A 36 -16.24 -32.12 4.15
CA LEU A 36 -16.07 -30.71 3.83
C LEU A 36 -17.30 -30.22 3.05
N ASP A 37 -17.94 -29.18 3.54
CA ASP A 37 -19.13 -28.60 2.91
C ASP A 37 -18.77 -27.70 1.73
N ILE A 38 -17.79 -26.80 1.92
CA ILE A 38 -17.44 -25.77 0.93
C ILE A 38 -15.93 -25.76 0.65
N LEU A 39 -15.55 -25.76 -0.62
CA LEU A 39 -14.19 -25.44 -1.09
C LEU A 39 -14.21 -24.10 -1.81
N VAL A 40 -13.49 -23.12 -1.28
CA VAL A 40 -13.32 -21.80 -1.87
C VAL A 40 -12.03 -21.76 -2.69
N CYS A 41 -12.07 -21.24 -3.91
CA CYS A 41 -10.93 -21.18 -4.82
C CYS A 41 -10.94 -19.96 -5.73
N ALA A 42 -9.76 -19.58 -6.23
CA ALA A 42 -9.62 -18.44 -7.15
C ALA A 42 -10.28 -18.69 -8.52
N ASP A 43 -10.26 -19.93 -9.00
CA ASP A 43 -10.91 -20.34 -10.25
C ASP A 43 -11.51 -21.74 -10.09
N PRO A 44 -12.85 -21.87 -10.04
CA PRO A 44 -13.55 -23.15 -9.95
C PRO A 44 -13.31 -24.11 -11.13
N ASN A 45 -12.79 -23.59 -12.24
CA ASN A 45 -12.48 -24.37 -13.45
C ASN A 45 -11.01 -24.78 -13.54
N ALA A 46 -10.15 -24.33 -12.64
CA ALA A 46 -8.75 -24.70 -12.62
C ALA A 46 -8.54 -26.19 -12.34
N GLY A 47 -7.49 -26.77 -12.89
CA GLY A 47 -7.09 -28.17 -12.66
C GLY A 47 -6.19 -28.29 -11.43
N SER A 48 -6.74 -28.37 -10.22
CA SER A 48 -5.97 -28.64 -8.99
C SER A 48 -6.41 -29.93 -8.31
N SER A 49 -5.48 -30.59 -7.62
CA SER A 49 -5.76 -31.82 -6.88
C SER A 49 -6.81 -31.65 -5.78
N LYS A 50 -6.91 -30.47 -5.17
CA LYS A 50 -7.93 -30.13 -4.18
C LYS A 50 -9.31 -30.01 -4.83
N LEU A 51 -9.41 -29.37 -6.00
CA LEU A 51 -10.64 -29.23 -6.77
C LEU A 51 -11.18 -30.57 -7.27
N GLU A 52 -10.31 -31.44 -7.80
CA GLU A 52 -10.70 -32.78 -8.23
C GLU A 52 -11.23 -33.62 -7.06
N LYS A 53 -10.58 -33.51 -5.89
CA LYS A 53 -10.99 -34.20 -4.68
C LYS A 53 -12.35 -33.69 -4.16
N ALA A 54 -12.57 -32.37 -4.17
CA ALA A 54 -13.83 -31.76 -3.80
C ALA A 54 -14.97 -32.21 -4.73
N LYS A 55 -14.78 -32.14 -6.03
CA LYS A 55 -15.73 -32.61 -7.04
C LYS A 55 -16.09 -34.09 -6.83
N LYS A 56 -15.08 -34.93 -6.52
CA LYS A 56 -15.30 -36.38 -6.24
C LYS A 56 -16.06 -36.61 -4.96
N ASN A 57 -15.90 -35.75 -3.96
CA ASN A 57 -16.60 -35.88 -2.67
C ASN A 57 -18.02 -35.28 -2.69
N GLY A 58 -18.37 -34.51 -3.73
CA GLY A 58 -19.62 -33.75 -3.80
C GLY A 58 -19.60 -32.44 -2.97
N THR A 59 -18.42 -31.99 -2.57
CA THR A 59 -18.21 -30.71 -1.88
C THR A 59 -18.62 -29.55 -2.77
N LYS A 60 -19.36 -28.56 -2.26
CA LYS A 60 -19.70 -27.32 -2.97
C LYS A 60 -18.41 -26.54 -3.26
N VAL A 61 -18.20 -26.16 -4.51
CA VAL A 61 -17.03 -25.39 -4.94
C VAL A 61 -17.50 -23.99 -5.35
N ILE A 62 -16.97 -22.96 -4.73
CA ILE A 62 -17.31 -21.55 -4.99
C ILE A 62 -16.06 -20.69 -5.19
N SER A 63 -16.23 -19.52 -5.78
CA SER A 63 -15.19 -18.52 -5.90
C SER A 63 -14.94 -17.81 -4.56
N TYR A 64 -13.84 -17.03 -4.47
CA TYR A 64 -13.62 -16.14 -3.32
C TYR A 64 -14.67 -15.04 -3.27
N GLU A 65 -15.11 -14.53 -4.40
CA GLU A 65 -16.16 -13.52 -4.51
C GLU A 65 -17.49 -14.03 -3.93
N GLU A 66 -17.94 -15.22 -4.38
CA GLU A 66 -19.15 -15.87 -3.83
C GLU A 66 -19.03 -16.18 -2.34
N PHE A 67 -17.82 -16.51 -1.85
CA PHE A 67 -17.62 -16.79 -0.42
C PHE A 67 -17.68 -15.52 0.43
N LEU A 68 -17.08 -14.43 -0.04
CA LEU A 68 -17.14 -13.13 0.63
C LEU A 68 -18.57 -12.60 0.68
N GLU A 69 -19.35 -12.77 -0.40
CA GLU A 69 -20.79 -12.48 -0.39
C GLU A 69 -21.53 -13.28 0.68
N MET A 70 -21.22 -14.57 0.87
CA MET A 70 -21.83 -15.39 1.94
C MET A 70 -21.42 -14.94 3.35
N LEU A 71 -20.25 -14.36 3.54
CA LEU A 71 -19.86 -13.78 4.82
C LEU A 71 -20.66 -12.50 5.12
N ASP A 72 -21.00 -11.73 4.09
CA ASP A 72 -21.76 -10.49 4.20
C ASP A 72 -23.28 -10.73 4.40
N GLU A 73 -23.86 -11.84 3.88
CA GLU A 73 -25.32 -12.08 3.90
C GLU A 73 -25.93 -12.33 5.30
N ASP A 74 -25.13 -12.72 6.32
CA ASP A 74 -25.66 -13.06 7.64
C ASP A 74 -25.67 -11.90 8.66
N ASP A 75 -25.13 -10.72 8.35
CA ASP A 75 -25.12 -9.56 9.24
C ASP A 75 -26.43 -8.71 9.18
N ASP A 76 -27.40 -9.10 8.35
CA ASP A 76 -28.63 -8.35 8.11
C ASP A 76 -29.71 -8.45 9.22
N GLU A 77 -29.48 -9.12 10.35
CA GLU A 77 -30.46 -9.19 11.46
C GLU A 77 -30.00 -8.48 12.74
N ASN A 78 -30.40 -7.22 12.90
CA ASN A 78 -30.46 -6.40 14.13
C ASN A 78 -29.44 -5.29 14.33
N TYR A 79 -29.43 -4.30 13.47
CA TYR A 79 -29.10 -2.93 13.91
C TYR A 79 -30.12 -1.95 13.31
N ASP A 80 -30.58 -0.96 14.12
CA ASP A 80 -31.29 0.23 13.66
C ASP A 80 -30.29 1.11 12.87
N ASP A 81 -29.92 0.65 11.68
CA ASP A 81 -28.98 1.36 10.83
C ASP A 81 -29.70 2.46 10.06
N GLU A 82 -29.14 3.63 10.04
CA GLU A 82 -29.56 4.66 9.09
C GLU A 82 -29.31 4.12 7.66
N GLU A 83 -30.39 3.71 7.00
CA GLU A 83 -30.32 3.29 5.61
C GLU A 83 -29.72 4.41 4.78
N GLY A 84 -28.69 4.10 3.97
CA GLY A 84 -28.12 5.07 3.04
C GLY A 84 -29.14 5.49 1.97
N LEU A 85 -28.85 6.57 1.29
CA LEU A 85 -29.65 7.03 0.15
C LEU A 85 -29.63 6.05 -1.03
N TYR A 86 -28.53 5.27 -1.15
CA TYR A 86 -28.46 4.12 -2.05
C TYR A 86 -28.76 2.82 -1.29
N THR A 87 -29.54 1.94 -1.90
CA THR A 87 -29.66 0.56 -1.41
C THR A 87 -28.32 -0.16 -1.52
N HIS A 88 -28.08 -1.19 -0.71
CA HIS A 88 -26.88 -2.03 -0.77
C HIS A 88 -26.53 -2.51 -2.20
N ALA A 89 -27.55 -2.96 -2.96
CA ALA A 89 -27.36 -3.36 -4.35
C ALA A 89 -26.90 -2.21 -5.25
N GLN A 90 -27.42 -1.00 -5.06
CA GLN A 90 -26.99 0.20 -5.80
C GLN A 90 -25.57 0.61 -5.39
N ALA A 91 -25.26 0.54 -4.10
CA ALA A 91 -23.93 0.81 -3.55
C ALA A 91 -22.87 -0.13 -4.18
N LYS A 92 -23.14 -1.45 -4.21
CA LYS A 92 -22.26 -2.42 -4.92
C LYS A 92 -22.08 -2.09 -6.42
N GLN A 93 -23.14 -1.67 -7.12
CA GLN A 93 -23.05 -1.27 -8.53
C GLN A 93 -22.18 -0.01 -8.70
N ILE A 94 -22.33 0.97 -7.80
CA ILE A 94 -21.51 2.19 -7.81
C ILE A 94 -20.03 1.82 -7.56
N MET A 95 -19.72 0.97 -6.58
CA MET A 95 -18.37 0.51 -6.29
C MET A 95 -17.73 -0.22 -7.48
N ALA A 96 -18.48 -1.11 -8.14
CA ALA A 96 -18.02 -1.79 -9.36
C ALA A 96 -17.74 -0.78 -10.50
N ARG A 97 -18.62 0.19 -10.67
CA ARG A 97 -18.48 1.25 -11.69
C ARG A 97 -17.30 2.18 -11.38
N LEU A 98 -17.09 2.54 -10.12
CA LEU A 98 -15.89 3.28 -9.68
C LEU A 98 -14.62 2.55 -10.09
N ARG A 99 -14.54 1.25 -9.82
CA ARG A 99 -13.36 0.44 -10.18
C ARG A 99 -13.15 0.35 -11.68
N GLU A 100 -14.22 0.11 -12.45
CA GLU A 100 -14.15 -0.08 -13.91
C GLU A 100 -13.80 1.21 -14.66
N ALA A 101 -14.47 2.33 -14.33
CA ALA A 101 -14.40 3.56 -15.14
C ALA A 101 -13.48 4.63 -14.55
N TYR A 102 -13.28 4.62 -13.24
CA TYR A 102 -12.58 5.68 -12.51
C TYR A 102 -11.43 5.14 -11.65
N GLY A 103 -11.18 3.83 -11.67
CA GLY A 103 -10.04 3.22 -10.98
C GLY A 103 -8.71 3.64 -11.58
N LEU A 104 -7.69 3.81 -10.74
CA LEU A 104 -6.33 4.10 -11.15
C LEU A 104 -5.43 2.87 -10.98
N GLU A 105 -4.63 2.59 -12.01
CA GLU A 105 -3.62 1.54 -11.92
C GLU A 105 -2.50 1.93 -10.95
N GLY A 106 -2.08 0.98 -10.13
CA GLY A 106 -0.97 1.11 -9.21
C GLY A 106 -0.20 -0.21 -9.07
N ALA A 107 0.84 -0.17 -8.28
CA ALA A 107 1.61 -1.35 -7.88
C ALA A 107 1.65 -1.44 -6.36
N ARG A 108 0.95 -2.43 -5.79
CA ARG A 108 1.07 -2.80 -4.38
C ARG A 108 2.48 -3.29 -4.09
N ILE A 109 3.05 -2.81 -3.00
CA ILE A 109 4.35 -3.24 -2.51
C ILE A 109 4.14 -4.22 -1.37
N LYS A 110 4.67 -5.44 -1.52
CA LYS A 110 4.69 -6.45 -0.45
C LYS A 110 6.06 -6.47 0.19
N THR A 111 6.11 -6.41 1.52
CA THR A 111 7.33 -6.38 2.31
C THR A 111 7.66 -7.76 2.88
N THR A 112 8.94 -8.09 2.92
CA THR A 112 9.44 -9.29 3.61
C THR A 112 10.70 -8.91 4.38
N ILE A 113 10.74 -9.14 5.70
CA ILE A 113 11.93 -8.85 6.52
C ILE A 113 13.13 -9.61 5.94
N ALA A 114 14.18 -8.87 5.60
CA ALA A 114 15.38 -9.42 5.00
C ALA A 114 16.16 -10.29 6.02
N LYS A 115 16.29 -11.57 5.72
CA LYS A 115 17.11 -12.52 6.54
C LYS A 115 18.58 -12.53 6.15
N LYS A 116 18.91 -11.91 5.04
CA LYS A 116 20.28 -11.77 4.49
C LYS A 116 20.40 -10.41 3.83
N SER A 117 21.62 -9.90 3.74
CA SER A 117 21.91 -8.68 3.00
C SER A 117 21.36 -8.75 1.58
N LEU A 118 20.60 -7.74 1.21
CA LEU A 118 20.07 -7.57 -0.14
C LEU A 118 21.13 -7.02 -1.10
N PRO A 119 21.01 -7.25 -2.42
CA PRO A 119 21.79 -6.55 -3.43
C PRO A 119 21.71 -5.03 -3.27
N MET A 120 22.75 -4.31 -3.68
CA MET A 120 22.75 -2.85 -3.59
C MET A 120 21.69 -2.22 -4.51
N THR A 121 21.39 -2.87 -5.63
CA THR A 121 20.45 -2.41 -6.66
C THR A 121 19.00 -2.91 -6.48
N ALA A 122 18.73 -3.76 -5.49
CA ALA A 122 17.39 -4.32 -5.25
C ALA A 122 16.43 -3.26 -4.69
N SER A 123 15.15 -3.42 -4.99
CA SER A 123 14.08 -2.69 -4.28
C SER A 123 14.01 -3.12 -2.83
N LYS A 124 13.98 -2.14 -1.91
CA LYS A 124 14.01 -2.39 -0.46
C LYS A 124 13.51 -1.20 0.33
N PHE A 125 13.05 -1.46 1.56
CA PHE A 125 12.96 -0.45 2.60
C PHE A 125 14.14 -0.62 3.56
N GLY A 126 14.75 0.49 3.95
CA GLY A 126 15.91 0.51 4.82
C GLY A 126 17.16 -0.16 4.22
N GLY A 127 18.08 -0.53 5.09
CA GLY A 127 19.38 -1.09 4.71
C GLY A 127 20.34 -0.05 4.10
N TYR A 128 21.36 -0.51 3.40
CA TYR A 128 22.31 0.37 2.72
C TYR A 128 21.83 0.72 1.32
N PRO A 129 21.86 2.02 0.92
CA PRO A 129 21.49 2.43 -0.44
C PRO A 129 22.49 1.95 -1.49
N TYR A 130 22.03 1.83 -2.74
CA TYR A 130 22.96 1.94 -3.86
C TYR A 130 23.59 3.31 -3.85
N TRP A 131 24.90 3.38 -4.03
CA TRP A 131 25.61 4.64 -4.28
C TRP A 131 26.79 4.39 -5.20
N GLU A 132 26.95 5.25 -6.20
CA GLU A 132 28.02 5.07 -7.19
C GLU A 132 29.39 5.45 -6.61
N LYS A 133 30.40 4.64 -6.91
CA LYS A 133 31.76 4.91 -6.46
C LYS A 133 32.27 6.27 -6.91
N GLY A 134 32.71 7.07 -5.96
CA GLY A 134 33.25 8.40 -6.19
C GLY A 134 32.20 9.52 -6.28
N ALA A 135 30.91 9.20 -6.20
CA ALA A 135 29.87 10.20 -6.08
C ALA A 135 29.79 10.75 -4.64
N GLU A 136 29.47 12.03 -4.52
CA GLU A 136 29.22 12.69 -3.24
C GLU A 136 27.90 12.18 -2.65
N TYR A 137 27.93 11.76 -1.38
CA TYR A 137 26.74 11.25 -0.68
C TYR A 137 25.90 12.41 -0.12
N PRO A 138 24.58 12.35 -0.14
CA PRO A 138 23.73 13.42 0.37
C PRO A 138 23.79 13.51 1.90
N HIS A 139 23.87 14.74 2.39
CA HIS A 139 23.89 15.07 3.82
C HIS A 139 22.78 16.08 4.14
N TYR A 140 22.40 16.14 5.39
CA TYR A 140 21.52 17.16 5.95
C TYR A 140 22.19 17.88 7.12
N ASP A 141 21.85 19.14 7.31
CA ASP A 141 22.31 19.91 8.45
C ASP A 141 21.45 19.58 9.67
N SER A 142 22.07 19.18 10.76
CA SER A 142 21.39 18.91 12.03
C SER A 142 21.47 20.16 12.91
N GLU A 143 20.35 20.59 13.49
CA GLU A 143 20.33 21.79 14.38
C GLU A 143 21.20 21.64 15.63
N ASP A 144 21.41 20.41 16.09
CA ASP A 144 22.12 20.10 17.34
C ASP A 144 23.61 19.77 17.13
N GLU A 145 24.12 19.71 15.93
CA GLU A 145 25.50 19.33 15.64
C GLU A 145 26.21 20.30 14.66
N ASP A 146 27.49 20.54 14.91
CA ASP A 146 28.32 21.41 14.06
C ASP A 146 28.67 20.79 12.68
N GLU A 147 28.37 19.49 12.47
CA GLU A 147 28.68 18.77 11.24
C GLU A 147 27.43 18.17 10.59
N ALA A 148 27.35 18.30 9.26
CA ALA A 148 26.26 17.70 8.47
C ALA A 148 26.28 16.16 8.57
N LYS A 149 25.13 15.56 8.74
CA LYS A 149 24.95 14.10 8.86
C LYS A 149 24.57 13.47 7.52
N PRO A 150 25.09 12.27 7.19
CA PRO A 150 24.62 11.55 6.02
C PRO A 150 23.16 11.10 6.20
N PHE A 151 22.35 11.25 5.16
CA PHE A 151 21.00 10.74 5.14
C PHE A 151 20.93 9.21 5.31
N VAL A 152 19.83 8.74 5.86
CA VAL A 152 19.51 7.31 5.98
C VAL A 152 18.49 6.91 4.90
N LEU A 153 18.66 5.73 4.30
CA LEU A 153 17.74 5.24 3.26
C LEU A 153 16.42 4.80 3.89
N LEU A 154 15.32 5.44 3.52
CA LEU A 154 13.96 5.01 3.84
C LEU A 154 13.48 3.94 2.85
N ALA A 155 13.50 4.26 1.56
CA ALA A 155 13.04 3.37 0.50
C ALA A 155 13.92 3.47 -0.75
N GLN A 156 14.10 2.35 -1.43
CA GLN A 156 14.74 2.25 -2.73
C GLN A 156 13.88 1.40 -3.65
N ILE A 157 13.53 1.94 -4.81
CA ILE A 157 12.67 1.30 -5.79
C ILE A 157 13.41 1.18 -7.13
N ASN A 158 13.64 -0.04 -7.55
CA ASN A 158 14.12 -0.35 -8.89
C ASN A 158 12.91 -0.50 -9.82
N PHE A 159 12.68 0.47 -10.68
CA PHE A 159 11.51 0.49 -11.56
C PHE A 159 11.49 -0.66 -12.59
N ALA A 160 12.60 -1.36 -12.81
CA ALA A 160 12.59 -2.59 -13.61
C ALA A 160 11.89 -3.77 -12.91
N GLU A 161 11.69 -3.70 -11.58
CA GLU A 161 10.99 -4.69 -10.77
C GLU A 161 9.50 -4.36 -10.61
N VAL A 162 9.09 -3.09 -10.91
CA VAL A 162 7.71 -2.60 -10.80
C VAL A 162 6.93 -2.96 -12.06
N PRO A 163 5.70 -3.49 -11.97
CA PRO A 163 4.83 -3.65 -13.12
C PRO A 163 4.67 -2.32 -13.88
N PRO A 164 4.64 -2.33 -15.22
CA PRO A 164 4.46 -1.11 -15.99
C PRO A 164 3.17 -0.38 -15.61
N LEU A 165 3.29 0.90 -15.25
CA LEU A 165 2.18 1.79 -14.91
C LEU A 165 2.13 2.97 -15.88
N PRO A 166 0.93 3.49 -16.19
CA PRO A 166 0.79 4.68 -17.02
C PRO A 166 1.58 5.87 -16.41
N ASP A 167 2.33 6.57 -17.23
CA ASP A 167 3.14 7.75 -16.87
C ASP A 167 4.37 7.51 -15.98
N TYR A 168 4.56 6.31 -15.43
CA TYR A 168 5.71 5.98 -14.58
C TYR A 168 6.87 5.43 -15.41
N PRO A 169 8.12 5.63 -14.95
CA PRO A 169 9.29 5.02 -15.58
C PRO A 169 9.22 3.49 -15.47
N THR A 170 9.81 2.80 -16.45
CA THR A 170 9.93 1.32 -16.47
C THR A 170 11.34 0.83 -16.15
N LYS A 171 12.26 1.74 -15.82
CA LYS A 171 13.65 1.50 -15.41
C LYS A 171 14.14 2.69 -14.63
N GLY A 172 15.28 2.56 -14.00
CA GLY A 172 15.87 3.59 -13.12
C GLY A 172 15.70 3.19 -11.66
N LEU A 173 16.42 3.84 -10.79
CA LEU A 173 16.43 3.59 -9.35
C LEU A 173 16.04 4.87 -8.62
N LEU A 174 14.89 4.84 -7.95
CA LEU A 174 14.42 5.90 -7.07
C LEU A 174 14.87 5.59 -5.66
N GLN A 175 15.39 6.58 -4.96
CA GLN A 175 15.73 6.50 -3.54
C GLN A 175 15.05 7.62 -2.78
N ILE A 176 14.49 7.29 -1.63
CA ILE A 176 13.90 8.21 -0.67
C ILE A 176 14.74 8.10 0.59
N PHE A 177 15.29 9.22 1.02
CA PHE A 177 16.10 9.35 2.22
C PHE A 177 15.36 10.18 3.27
N THR A 178 15.67 9.94 4.53
CA THR A 178 15.13 10.69 5.66
C THR A 178 16.22 10.98 6.69
N SER A 179 16.03 12.04 7.47
CA SER A 179 16.71 12.31 8.74
C SER A 179 16.08 11.50 9.87
N SER A 180 16.65 11.57 11.07
CA SER A 180 16.13 10.92 12.28
C SER A 180 15.48 11.95 13.20
N ASP A 181 14.32 12.45 12.83
CA ASP A 181 13.55 13.41 13.64
C ASP A 181 12.09 12.92 13.81
N ASP A 182 11.32 13.60 14.65
CA ASP A 182 9.94 13.25 15.01
C ASP A 182 8.94 13.46 13.89
N LEU A 183 9.33 14.18 12.82
CA LEU A 183 8.54 14.38 11.60
C LEU A 183 9.06 13.57 10.42
N TYR A 184 10.05 12.71 10.64
CA TYR A 184 10.69 11.92 9.58
C TYR A 184 11.15 12.76 8.40
N GLY A 185 11.64 13.98 8.70
CA GLY A 185 12.13 14.96 7.74
C GLY A 185 11.08 15.85 7.08
N MET A 186 9.79 15.69 7.36
CA MET A 186 8.73 16.51 6.77
C MET A 186 8.78 17.95 7.33
N ASP A 187 8.60 18.94 6.44
CA ASP A 187 8.45 20.35 6.81
C ASP A 187 6.97 20.74 6.65
N TYR A 188 6.32 21.16 7.75
CA TYR A 188 4.91 21.58 7.75
C TYR A 188 4.66 22.90 7.03
N GLU A 189 5.68 23.79 6.93
CA GLU A 189 5.54 25.08 6.27
C GLU A 189 5.71 24.94 4.74
N ASP A 190 6.58 24.01 4.32
CA ASP A 190 6.84 23.72 2.89
C ASP A 190 7.09 22.22 2.69
N ALA A 191 6.03 21.48 2.40
CA ALA A 191 6.05 20.05 2.16
C ALA A 191 6.90 19.62 0.95
N THR A 192 7.43 20.57 0.16
CA THR A 192 8.35 20.29 -0.96
C THR A 192 9.82 20.49 -0.60
N LYS A 193 10.10 20.97 0.58
CA LYS A 193 11.44 21.31 1.05
C LYS A 193 12.24 20.05 1.41
N GLN A 194 13.18 19.69 0.54
CA GLN A 194 14.02 18.49 0.70
C GLN A 194 15.32 18.79 1.51
N GLU A 195 15.20 19.38 2.69
CA GLU A 195 16.33 19.64 3.58
C GLU A 195 16.60 18.49 4.56
N LEU A 196 15.54 17.94 5.18
CA LEU A 196 15.60 16.83 6.15
C LEU A 196 15.09 15.49 5.57
N TRP A 197 14.70 15.47 4.32
CA TRP A 197 14.45 14.31 3.49
C TRP A 197 14.96 14.57 2.08
N ARG A 198 15.12 13.53 1.25
CA ARG A 198 15.66 13.73 -0.09
C ARG A 198 15.22 12.63 -1.04
N ILE A 199 14.91 13.01 -2.28
CA ILE A 199 14.78 12.06 -3.38
C ILE A 199 16.05 12.10 -4.24
N VAL A 200 16.54 10.90 -4.59
CA VAL A 200 17.64 10.73 -5.56
C VAL A 200 17.20 9.75 -6.64
N TRP A 201 17.52 10.10 -7.88
CA TRP A 201 17.24 9.28 -9.04
C TRP A 201 18.53 8.87 -9.74
N HIS A 202 18.64 7.60 -10.13
CA HIS A 202 19.73 7.06 -10.91
C HIS A 202 19.20 6.45 -12.21
N ASP A 203 19.54 7.06 -13.36
CA ASP A 203 19.18 6.54 -14.69
C ASP A 203 19.94 5.26 -15.04
N ASP A 204 21.20 5.20 -14.63
CA ASP A 204 22.13 4.10 -14.88
C ASP A 204 22.80 3.66 -13.58
N PHE A 205 22.61 2.40 -13.24
CA PHE A 205 23.12 1.80 -12.02
C PHE A 205 23.39 0.30 -12.22
N SER A 206 24.36 -0.21 -11.48
CA SER A 206 24.65 -1.66 -11.45
C SER A 206 25.38 -2.06 -10.16
N GLU A 207 25.37 -3.35 -9.82
CA GLU A 207 26.13 -3.88 -8.68
C GLU A 207 27.65 -3.59 -8.80
N GLU A 208 28.18 -3.53 -10.02
CA GLU A 208 29.61 -3.28 -10.28
C GLU A 208 30.02 -1.83 -9.97
N LYS A 209 29.11 -0.88 -10.22
CA LYS A 209 29.27 0.53 -9.91
C LYS A 209 29.03 0.85 -8.44
N ALA A 210 28.27 0.00 -7.74
CA ALA A 210 27.88 0.22 -6.37
C ALA A 210 29.06 0.27 -5.42
N MET A 211 29.06 1.20 -4.48
CA MET A 211 29.88 1.13 -3.27
C MET A 211 29.51 -0.11 -2.44
N SER A 212 30.50 -0.73 -1.85
CA SER A 212 30.25 -1.75 -0.85
C SER A 212 29.74 -1.15 0.46
N LYS A 213 29.03 -1.92 1.27
CA LYS A 213 28.63 -1.49 2.64
C LYS A 213 29.81 -0.98 3.47
N ARG A 214 31.02 -1.56 3.28
CA ARG A 214 32.23 -1.11 3.96
C ARG A 214 32.65 0.31 3.53
N GLU A 215 32.56 0.61 2.26
CA GLU A 215 32.87 1.95 1.72
C GLU A 215 31.87 2.98 2.23
N LEU A 216 30.57 2.66 2.21
CA LEU A 216 29.51 3.52 2.76
C LEU A 216 29.71 3.80 4.25
N ARG A 217 29.99 2.77 5.06
CA ARG A 217 30.31 2.95 6.48
C ARG A 217 31.55 3.83 6.73
N ALA A 218 32.55 3.74 5.86
CA ALA A 218 33.73 4.60 5.96
C ALA A 218 33.43 6.08 5.69
N MET A 219 32.30 6.38 5.02
CA MET A 219 31.76 7.72 4.81
C MET A 219 30.77 8.15 5.91
N GLY A 220 30.58 7.35 6.96
CA GLY A 220 29.61 7.61 8.02
C GLY A 220 28.15 7.20 7.69
N VAL A 221 27.89 6.64 6.49
CA VAL A 221 26.56 6.18 6.12
C VAL A 221 26.15 4.98 6.95
N LYS A 222 24.96 5.02 7.53
CA LYS A 222 24.38 3.96 8.36
C LYS A 222 23.12 3.40 7.70
N SER A 223 22.83 2.14 7.98
CA SER A 223 21.46 1.63 7.81
C SER A 223 20.59 2.12 8.96
N ILE A 224 19.26 2.09 8.79
CA ILE A 224 18.33 2.44 9.88
C ILE A 224 18.59 1.59 11.13
N VAL A 225 18.83 0.30 10.96
CA VAL A 225 19.15 -0.61 12.08
C VAL A 225 20.38 -0.13 12.88
N GLU A 226 21.46 0.26 12.18
CA GLU A 226 22.66 0.78 12.82
C GLU A 226 22.45 2.15 13.45
N ALA A 227 21.63 3.00 12.84
CA ALA A 227 21.28 4.30 13.40
C ALA A 227 20.48 4.15 14.71
N LEU A 228 19.48 3.25 14.75
CA LEU A 228 18.69 2.94 15.94
C LEU A 228 19.53 2.23 17.04
N GLU A 229 20.52 1.42 16.69
CA GLU A 229 21.42 0.79 17.65
C GLU A 229 22.41 1.79 18.30
N GLU A 230 22.78 2.83 17.58
CA GLU A 230 23.75 3.83 18.06
C GLU A 230 23.08 4.96 18.85
N ASP A 231 21.88 5.35 18.45
CA ASP A 231 21.12 6.44 19.05
C ASP A 231 19.70 5.95 19.39
N ASN A 232 19.42 5.83 20.70
CA ASN A 232 18.11 5.37 21.18
C ASN A 232 17.00 6.42 21.00
N ASP A 233 17.36 7.67 20.74
CA ASP A 233 16.41 8.77 20.51
C ASP A 233 16.15 8.97 19.00
N ALA A 234 16.86 8.25 18.13
CA ALA A 234 16.63 8.30 16.68
C ALA A 234 15.23 7.73 16.32
N LEU A 235 14.49 8.46 15.49
CA LEU A 235 13.14 8.09 15.08
C LEU A 235 13.09 7.82 13.57
N PHE A 236 12.58 6.65 13.21
CA PHE A 236 12.34 6.25 11.82
C PHE A 236 11.03 5.48 11.71
N PRO A 237 10.31 5.57 10.59
CA PRO A 237 9.06 4.83 10.42
C PRO A 237 9.26 3.33 10.17
N ILE A 238 10.50 2.86 10.08
CA ILE A 238 10.85 1.44 9.91
C ILE A 238 12.01 1.05 10.83
N GLU A 239 12.04 -0.21 11.28
CA GLU A 239 13.05 -0.72 12.20
C GLU A 239 14.02 -1.73 11.57
N LYS A 240 13.76 -2.19 10.35
CA LYS A 240 14.49 -3.32 9.73
C LYS A 240 14.76 -3.03 8.24
N GLU A 241 15.52 -3.93 7.62
CA GLU A 241 15.66 -4.00 6.17
C GLU A 241 14.60 -4.96 5.60
N TYR A 242 13.86 -4.52 4.58
CA TYR A 242 12.80 -5.31 3.93
C TYR A 242 13.08 -5.47 2.45
N ALA A 243 12.98 -6.71 1.96
CA ALA A 243 12.91 -6.99 0.53
C ALA A 243 11.50 -6.68 0.02
N LEU A 244 11.41 -6.11 -1.16
CA LEU A 244 10.14 -5.73 -1.78
C LEU A 244 9.79 -6.63 -2.95
N SER A 245 8.51 -6.84 -3.16
CA SER A 245 7.94 -7.38 -4.39
C SER A 245 6.69 -6.59 -4.77
N PHE A 246 6.33 -6.61 -6.04
CA PHE A 246 5.30 -5.74 -6.59
C PHE A 246 4.19 -6.54 -7.25
N GLU A 247 2.97 -6.08 -7.08
CA GLU A 247 1.77 -6.66 -7.70
C GLU A 247 0.93 -5.54 -8.32
N LYS A 248 0.52 -5.71 -9.59
CA LYS A 248 -0.35 -4.73 -10.25
C LYS A 248 -1.73 -4.73 -9.61
N ILE A 249 -2.24 -3.55 -9.29
CA ILE A 249 -3.55 -3.34 -8.69
C ILE A 249 -4.33 -2.25 -9.42
N VAL A 250 -5.63 -2.19 -9.16
CA VAL A 250 -6.48 -1.05 -9.48
C VAL A 250 -7.10 -0.56 -8.17
N THR A 251 -6.82 0.68 -7.80
CA THR A 251 -7.40 1.34 -6.65
C THR A 251 -8.56 2.23 -7.05
N ILE A 252 -9.47 2.49 -6.14
CA ILE A 252 -10.56 3.47 -6.29
C ILE A 252 -10.36 4.61 -5.31
N ALA A 253 -10.93 5.77 -5.61
CA ALA A 253 -10.98 6.87 -4.66
C ALA A 253 -11.68 6.42 -3.38
N ASN A 254 -11.25 6.94 -2.24
CA ASN A 254 -11.84 6.68 -0.92
C ASN A 254 -12.39 7.98 -0.33
N PRO A 255 -13.26 7.92 0.70
CA PRO A 255 -13.93 9.09 1.25
C PRO A 255 -13.02 10.19 1.84
N ARG A 256 -11.74 9.88 2.08
CA ARG A 256 -10.77 10.86 2.59
C ARG A 256 -10.20 11.77 1.49
N LEU A 257 -10.52 11.46 0.20
CA LEU A 257 -10.08 12.22 -0.96
C LEU A 257 -11.11 13.26 -1.38
N ASN A 258 -10.67 14.46 -1.66
CA ASN A 258 -11.53 15.57 -2.12
C ASN A 258 -12.35 15.28 -3.40
N VAL A 259 -11.90 14.30 -4.18
CA VAL A 259 -12.54 13.91 -5.44
C VAL A 259 -13.57 12.78 -5.28
N PHE A 260 -13.71 12.19 -4.10
CA PHE A 260 -14.49 10.96 -3.90
C PHE A 260 -15.95 11.10 -4.25
N GLU A 261 -16.67 12.07 -3.64
CA GLU A 261 -18.10 12.26 -3.90
C GLU A 261 -18.38 12.62 -5.37
N GLU A 262 -17.45 13.34 -6.02
CA GLU A 262 -17.58 13.64 -7.47
C GLU A 262 -17.56 12.35 -8.29
N TYR A 263 -16.67 11.40 -7.95
CA TYR A 263 -16.61 10.11 -8.67
C TYR A 263 -17.82 9.24 -8.36
N VAL A 264 -18.33 9.25 -7.12
CA VAL A 264 -19.58 8.56 -6.76
C VAL A 264 -20.74 9.10 -7.61
N ARG A 265 -20.91 10.43 -7.70
CA ARG A 265 -21.93 11.08 -8.52
C ARG A 265 -21.81 10.73 -10.01
N LYS A 266 -20.58 10.69 -10.54
CA LYS A 266 -20.32 10.27 -11.91
C LYS A 266 -20.73 8.81 -12.13
N ALA A 267 -20.34 7.92 -11.24
CA ALA A 267 -20.69 6.49 -11.32
C ALA A 267 -22.21 6.27 -11.23
N ALA A 268 -22.90 6.94 -10.31
CA ALA A 268 -24.36 6.90 -10.20
C ALA A 268 -25.04 7.37 -11.48
N LYS A 269 -24.58 8.48 -12.05
CA LYS A 269 -25.08 9.00 -13.34
C LYS A 269 -24.88 8.01 -14.49
N ASP A 270 -23.71 7.38 -14.59
CA ASP A 270 -23.42 6.39 -15.62
C ASP A 270 -24.34 5.17 -15.53
N LEU A 271 -24.76 4.82 -14.32
CA LEU A 271 -25.69 3.72 -14.03
C LEU A 271 -27.16 4.11 -14.15
N GLY A 272 -27.46 5.41 -14.38
CA GLY A 272 -28.83 5.91 -14.40
C GLY A 272 -29.51 5.92 -13.01
N LEU A 273 -28.73 5.93 -11.94
CA LEU A 273 -29.19 6.03 -10.56
C LEU A 273 -29.42 7.51 -10.16
N PRO A 274 -30.18 7.75 -9.07
CA PRO A 274 -30.27 9.09 -8.50
C PRO A 274 -28.88 9.64 -8.18
N VAL A 275 -28.69 10.95 -8.33
CA VAL A 275 -27.43 11.64 -7.99
C VAL A 275 -27.71 12.49 -6.76
N TYR A 276 -26.94 12.27 -5.72
CA TYR A 276 -27.06 12.92 -4.43
C TYR A 276 -25.88 13.87 -4.20
N GLU A 277 -26.11 14.94 -3.41
CA GLU A 277 -25.07 15.94 -3.05
C GLU A 277 -24.59 15.75 -1.60
N GLU A 278 -25.12 14.76 -0.92
CA GLU A 278 -24.85 14.41 0.46
C GLU A 278 -23.45 13.79 0.60
N SER A 279 -23.00 13.64 1.84
CA SER A 279 -21.71 13.01 2.17
C SER A 279 -21.69 11.51 1.79
N ALA A 280 -20.50 10.96 1.70
CA ALA A 280 -20.34 9.54 1.42
C ALA A 280 -21.07 8.66 2.47
N LEU A 281 -20.99 9.02 3.75
CA LEU A 281 -21.67 8.30 4.83
C LEU A 281 -23.19 8.31 4.65
N GLU A 282 -23.78 9.47 4.31
CA GLU A 282 -25.23 9.59 4.06
C GLU A 282 -25.65 8.86 2.77
N MET A 283 -24.81 8.89 1.72
CA MET A 283 -25.11 8.20 0.47
C MET A 283 -25.10 6.69 0.62
N PHE A 284 -24.12 6.13 1.32
CA PHE A 284 -23.96 4.68 1.45
C PHE A 284 -24.64 4.10 2.70
N GLY A 285 -24.89 4.91 3.73
CA GLY A 285 -25.26 4.44 5.07
C GLY A 285 -24.07 3.85 5.84
N GLU A 286 -24.18 3.76 7.15
CA GLU A 286 -23.05 3.40 8.03
C GLU A 286 -22.46 2.02 7.71
N ASN A 287 -23.30 1.01 7.48
CA ASN A 287 -22.84 -0.34 7.19
C ASN A 287 -22.07 -0.43 5.87
N ASP A 288 -22.64 0.06 4.77
CA ASP A 288 -21.98 0.03 3.47
C ASP A 288 -20.73 0.90 3.46
N TYR A 289 -20.78 2.05 4.16
CA TYR A 289 -19.62 2.91 4.31
C TYR A 289 -18.48 2.17 5.02
N ASN A 290 -18.74 1.56 6.16
CA ASN A 290 -17.74 0.81 6.91
C ASN A 290 -17.22 -0.39 6.11
N ASN A 291 -18.10 -1.18 5.49
CA ASN A 291 -17.72 -2.35 4.69
C ASN A 291 -16.88 -1.98 3.46
N PHE A 292 -17.19 -0.90 2.79
CA PHE A 292 -16.46 -0.52 1.57
C PHE A 292 -15.19 0.28 1.84
N PHE A 293 -15.10 1.01 2.95
CA PHE A 293 -14.03 2.00 3.14
C PHE A 293 -13.25 1.84 4.45
N GLU A 294 -13.91 1.56 5.60
CA GLU A 294 -13.21 1.49 6.89
C GLU A 294 -12.47 0.16 7.09
N SER A 295 -12.98 -0.94 6.53
CA SER A 295 -12.33 -2.25 6.62
C SER A 295 -11.07 -2.39 5.72
N LYS A 296 -10.79 -1.41 4.86
CA LYS A 296 -9.65 -1.48 3.94
C LYS A 296 -8.41 -0.91 4.58
N ILE A 297 -7.49 -1.80 4.88
CA ILE A 297 -6.14 -1.47 5.33
C ILE A 297 -5.44 -0.69 4.22
N ALA A 298 -4.89 0.48 4.55
CA ALA A 298 -3.94 1.17 3.69
C ALA A 298 -2.80 0.21 3.30
N GLN A 299 -2.07 0.52 2.27
CA GLN A 299 -1.04 -0.37 1.75
C GLN A 299 0.15 0.43 1.22
N HIS A 300 1.32 -0.19 1.25
CA HIS A 300 2.45 0.37 0.52
C HIS A 300 2.20 0.26 -0.98
N GLN A 301 2.37 1.35 -1.73
CA GLN A 301 2.11 1.34 -3.17
C GLN A 301 2.84 2.41 -3.96
N ILE A 302 2.88 2.22 -5.26
CA ILE A 302 3.27 3.21 -6.28
C ILE A 302 2.07 3.42 -7.18
N GLY A 303 1.71 4.67 -7.45
CA GLY A 303 0.53 4.99 -8.26
C GLY A 303 -0.78 4.60 -7.59
N GLY A 304 -1.88 4.69 -8.33
CA GLY A 304 -3.22 4.52 -7.78
C GLY A 304 -3.68 5.72 -6.95
N PHE A 305 -4.80 5.58 -6.26
CA PHE A 305 -5.30 6.58 -5.33
C PHE A 305 -4.58 6.46 -3.97
N PRO A 306 -4.18 7.58 -3.36
CA PRO A 306 -3.55 7.58 -2.04
C PRO A 306 -4.56 7.29 -0.92
N PHE A 307 -4.03 6.96 0.24
CA PHE A 307 -4.73 6.95 1.52
C PHE A 307 -4.16 8.04 2.42
N PHE A 308 -5.02 8.66 3.25
CA PHE A 308 -4.66 9.64 4.26
C PHE A 308 -5.40 9.31 5.57
N CYS A 309 -4.77 9.59 6.71
CA CYS A 309 -5.44 9.49 8.00
C CYS A 309 -6.31 10.73 8.27
N GLN A 310 -5.82 11.93 7.96
CA GLN A 310 -6.46 13.20 8.32
C GLN A 310 -7.12 13.95 7.16
N GLY A 311 -7.02 13.44 5.93
CA GLY A 311 -7.62 14.03 4.73
C GLY A 311 -6.60 14.43 3.67
N ASP A 312 -7.12 14.66 2.46
CA ASP A 312 -6.34 14.85 1.23
C ASP A 312 -5.44 16.09 1.28
N GLN A 313 -4.15 15.88 1.27
CA GLN A 313 -3.10 16.90 1.21
C GLN A 313 -2.42 16.95 -0.16
N SER A 314 -2.86 16.14 -1.13
CA SER A 314 -2.31 16.14 -2.48
C SER A 314 -2.68 17.43 -3.23
N ARG A 315 -1.81 17.83 -4.16
CA ARG A 315 -2.11 18.90 -5.09
C ARG A 315 -2.97 18.36 -6.24
N GLU A 316 -3.88 19.18 -6.73
CA GLU A 316 -4.74 18.80 -7.87
C GLU A 316 -3.89 18.33 -9.08
N GLY A 317 -4.16 17.13 -9.54
CA GLY A 317 -3.51 16.52 -10.71
C GLY A 317 -2.16 15.85 -10.45
N ASP A 318 -1.65 15.88 -9.22
CA ASP A 318 -0.46 15.13 -8.85
C ASP A 318 -0.72 13.61 -8.87
N LEU A 319 0.34 12.85 -9.13
CA LEU A 319 0.37 11.41 -9.07
C LEU A 319 1.00 10.95 -7.75
N LEU A 320 0.52 9.87 -7.20
CA LEU A 320 1.14 9.22 -6.04
C LEU A 320 2.46 8.54 -6.45
N LEU A 321 3.58 9.21 -6.24
CA LEU A 321 4.90 8.65 -6.54
C LEU A 321 5.18 7.41 -5.69
N PHE A 322 4.88 7.49 -4.39
CA PHE A 322 5.13 6.44 -3.42
C PHE A 322 4.28 6.65 -2.17
N GLN A 323 3.76 5.56 -1.62
CA GLN A 323 3.09 5.49 -0.33
C GLN A 323 3.71 4.40 0.52
N MET A 324 4.03 4.71 1.76
CA MET A 324 4.41 3.73 2.79
C MET A 324 3.43 3.81 3.94
N ASP A 325 2.72 2.73 4.17
CA ASP A 325 1.75 2.57 5.24
C ASP A 325 2.38 2.02 6.52
N SER A 326 1.66 2.07 7.62
CA SER A 326 2.04 1.38 8.85
C SER A 326 1.72 -0.11 8.77
N GLU A 327 2.70 -0.95 9.10
CA GLU A 327 2.58 -2.41 9.16
C GLU A 327 3.22 -2.91 10.48
N MET A 328 2.51 -2.70 11.60
CA MET A 328 3.02 -2.92 12.97
C MET A 328 3.61 -4.31 13.19
N LYS A 329 2.97 -5.37 12.64
CA LYS A 329 3.47 -6.76 12.77
C LYS A 329 4.88 -6.93 12.20
N LYS A 330 5.32 -6.02 11.33
CA LYS A 330 6.67 -6.05 10.72
C LYS A 330 7.62 -4.99 11.28
N GLY A 331 7.14 -4.06 12.12
CA GLY A 331 7.93 -2.95 12.65
C GLY A 331 8.05 -1.81 11.63
N ILE A 332 6.95 -1.51 10.95
CA ILE A 332 6.77 -0.31 10.12
C ILE A 332 5.64 0.49 10.77
N CYS A 333 5.93 1.73 11.20
CA CYS A 333 4.95 2.58 11.87
C CYS A 333 5.28 4.05 11.64
N TRP A 334 4.32 4.78 11.09
CA TRP A 334 4.36 6.22 10.93
C TRP A 334 3.60 6.87 12.10
N GLY A 335 4.32 7.43 13.07
CA GLY A 335 3.69 8.01 14.25
C GLY A 335 2.71 7.05 14.92
N ASP A 336 1.45 7.46 15.05
CA ASP A 336 0.36 6.63 15.56
C ASP A 336 -0.45 6.03 14.40
N LEU A 337 0.05 4.92 13.84
CA LEU A 337 -0.56 4.16 12.74
C LEU A 337 -0.79 4.94 11.44
N GLY A 338 0.02 5.95 11.19
CA GLY A 338 -0.10 6.84 10.04
C GLY A 338 0.46 6.28 8.72
N VAL A 339 0.55 7.19 7.74
CA VAL A 339 1.00 6.91 6.38
C VAL A 339 1.89 8.03 5.85
N GLY A 340 2.98 7.66 5.17
CA GLY A 340 3.84 8.60 4.46
C GLY A 340 3.58 8.56 2.95
N ASN A 341 3.28 9.71 2.36
CA ASN A 341 2.89 9.88 0.97
C ASN A 341 3.83 10.84 0.24
N PHE A 342 4.22 10.50 -0.98
CA PHE A 342 5.04 11.34 -1.85
C PHE A 342 4.31 11.56 -3.18
N PHE A 343 4.13 12.82 -3.55
CA PHE A 343 3.38 13.21 -4.74
C PHE A 343 4.24 14.00 -5.72
N LEU A 344 3.91 13.89 -6.99
CA LEU A 344 4.65 14.57 -8.04
C LEU A 344 3.72 14.89 -9.21
N SER A 345 3.91 16.06 -9.83
CA SER A 345 3.16 16.37 -11.04
C SER A 345 3.45 15.35 -12.15
N ARG A 346 2.44 15.07 -12.99
CA ARG A 346 2.60 14.17 -14.15
C ARG A 346 3.72 14.63 -15.09
N GLU A 347 3.91 15.93 -15.24
CA GLU A 347 4.95 16.51 -16.09
C GLU A 347 6.33 16.27 -15.49
N ASP A 348 6.52 16.54 -14.20
CA ASP A 348 7.78 16.32 -13.51
C ASP A 348 8.17 14.84 -13.50
N LEU A 349 7.19 13.93 -13.27
CA LEU A 349 7.44 12.50 -13.31
C LEU A 349 7.90 12.02 -14.70
N LYS A 350 7.27 12.49 -15.77
CA LYS A 350 7.70 12.21 -17.15
C LYS A 350 9.10 12.71 -17.48
N ASN A 351 9.46 13.84 -16.89
CA ASN A 351 10.78 14.45 -17.06
C ASN A 351 11.82 13.93 -16.06
N LEU A 352 11.45 13.01 -15.18
CA LEU A 352 12.29 12.49 -14.08
C LEU A 352 12.84 13.61 -13.20
N ASN A 353 12.05 14.67 -13.00
CA ASN A 353 12.38 15.83 -12.19
C ASN A 353 11.76 15.67 -10.79
N PHE A 354 12.55 15.30 -9.80
CA PHE A 354 12.09 15.06 -8.44
C PHE A 354 12.34 16.24 -7.49
N THR A 355 12.59 17.44 -8.01
CA THR A 355 12.89 18.63 -7.18
C THR A 355 11.67 19.22 -6.51
N ASN A 356 10.46 18.95 -7.02
CA ASN A 356 9.20 19.50 -6.53
C ASN A 356 8.23 18.40 -6.05
N VAL A 357 8.79 17.34 -5.45
CA VAL A 357 7.98 16.30 -4.80
C VAL A 357 7.35 16.88 -3.54
N LEU A 358 6.04 16.67 -3.37
CA LEU A 358 5.34 16.97 -2.13
C LEU A 358 5.41 15.73 -1.25
N TYR A 359 5.92 15.89 -0.04
CA TYR A 359 5.94 14.86 0.98
C TYR A 359 4.92 15.19 2.06
N ASN A 360 4.01 14.27 2.33
CA ASN A 360 3.06 14.35 3.44
C ASN A 360 3.19 13.08 4.29
N TYR A 361 3.21 13.29 5.59
CA TYR A 361 3.03 12.25 6.59
C TYR A 361 1.90 12.68 7.51
N ASP A 362 0.93 11.82 7.73
CA ASP A 362 -0.16 12.03 8.67
C ASP A 362 -0.48 10.74 9.45
N CYS A 363 -0.97 10.89 10.68
CA CYS A 363 -1.36 9.79 11.57
C CYS A 363 -2.61 10.18 12.36
N ASP A 364 -3.21 9.24 13.06
CA ASP A 364 -4.39 9.45 13.91
C ASP A 364 -4.11 10.31 15.13
#